data_02993cca7d78bf87b16a668b000f72b5
#
_entry.id   02993cca7d78bf87b16a668b000f72b5
#
_cell.length_a   1.000
_cell.length_b   1.000
_cell.length_c   1.000
_cell.angle_alpha   90.00
_cell.angle_beta   90.00
_cell.angle_gamma   90.00
#
_symmetry.space_group_name_H-M   'P 1'
#
loop_
_entity.id
_entity.type
_entity.pdbx_description
1 polymer ?
#
loop_
_entity_poly.entity_id
_entity_poly.type
_entity_poly.pdbx_seq_one_letter_code
_entity_poly.pdbx_strand_id
1 'polypeptide(L)'
;MVKKHPRSLVVAAFTVLSVTLLAQTYPTKLLDNEQRIDEIVGSMTLEEKVEMLHGKNMFSSSGIPRLGIADVEYADGPFGIREEMEPHSWNSAHLPTDSATFFPTGSALAATWSTEWAYAYGQGMSREARLRGKDMILGPAINIQRIPTGGRTYEYLSEDPLLSGMLAMAYTRGSQDNGTAVCLKHYALNNQEDYRGFVDVQISDRAMHEIYLRPFEMAVCEADAWGLMAAYNKVNGRWCSENEHLLTTVLRRQWGFPGMVISDWGGVHSTVDAVMAGMNVEMPGSRYMG
;
A
#
# COMPACT_ATOMS: atom_id res chain seq x y z
N MET A 1 -44.55 -66.74 18.39
CA MET A 1 -43.58 -66.54 17.31
C MET A 1 -43.44 -65.02 17.08
N VAL A 2 -42.36 -64.40 17.64
CA VAL A 2 -42.09 -62.98 17.49
C VAL A 2 -40.90 -62.85 16.54
N LYS A 3 -41.11 -62.26 15.37
CA LYS A 3 -40.05 -62.00 14.39
C LYS A 3 -39.23 -60.79 14.83
N LYS A 4 -37.93 -60.99 15.09
CA LYS A 4 -36.93 -59.92 15.31
C LYS A 4 -36.50 -59.37 13.94
N HIS A 5 -36.65 -58.04 13.75
CA HIS A 5 -36.05 -57.34 12.63
C HIS A 5 -34.61 -56.94 13.02
N PRO A 6 -33.60 -57.06 12.12
CA PRO A 6 -32.28 -56.59 12.36
C PRO A 6 -32.21 -55.05 12.22
N ARG A 7 -31.67 -54.36 13.19
CA ARG A 7 -31.33 -52.94 13.12
C ARG A 7 -30.04 -52.80 12.33
N SER A 8 -30.15 -52.26 11.10
CA SER A 8 -28.97 -51.83 10.32
C SER A 8 -28.40 -50.57 10.95
N LEU A 9 -27.16 -50.64 11.44
CA LEU A 9 -26.38 -49.50 11.87
C LEU A 9 -25.80 -48.83 10.62
N VAL A 10 -26.30 -47.66 10.27
CA VAL A 10 -25.67 -46.80 9.23
C VAL A 10 -24.57 -46.00 9.95
N VAL A 11 -23.33 -46.38 9.71
CA VAL A 11 -22.17 -45.61 10.15
C VAL A 11 -21.92 -44.54 9.06
N ALA A 12 -22.28 -43.30 9.34
CA ALA A 12 -21.94 -42.15 8.49
C ALA A 12 -20.47 -41.83 8.74
N ALA A 13 -19.62 -42.17 7.80
CA ALA A 13 -18.24 -41.71 7.78
C ALA A 13 -18.19 -40.21 7.40
N PHE A 14 -17.96 -39.38 8.36
CA PHE A 14 -17.60 -37.97 8.10
C PHE A 14 -16.16 -37.91 7.59
N THR A 15 -16.00 -37.79 6.28
CA THR A 15 -14.71 -37.43 5.67
C THR A 15 -14.50 -35.95 5.94
N VAL A 16 -13.63 -35.61 6.88
CA VAL A 16 -13.14 -34.24 7.07
C VAL A 16 -12.26 -33.91 5.88
N LEU A 17 -12.81 -33.19 4.91
CA LEU A 17 -12.04 -32.62 3.81
C LEU A 17 -11.19 -31.48 4.42
N SER A 18 -9.91 -31.75 4.68
CA SER A 18 -8.94 -30.70 5.00
C SER A 18 -8.75 -29.85 3.74
N VAL A 19 -9.47 -28.74 3.65
CA VAL A 19 -9.19 -27.71 2.65
C VAL A 19 -7.89 -27.05 3.07
N THR A 20 -6.79 -27.55 2.52
CA THR A 20 -5.53 -26.80 2.52
C THR A 20 -5.78 -25.56 1.67
N LEU A 21 -5.95 -24.40 2.32
CA LEU A 21 -5.93 -23.13 1.62
C LEU A 21 -4.52 -22.99 1.01
N LEU A 22 -4.40 -23.37 -0.26
CA LEU A 22 -3.23 -23.00 -1.04
C LEU A 22 -3.29 -21.48 -1.15
N ALA A 23 -2.34 -20.78 -0.58
CA ALA A 23 -2.18 -19.36 -0.81
C ALA A 23 -2.15 -19.15 -2.33
N GLN A 24 -3.07 -18.36 -2.83
CA GLN A 24 -3.14 -18.05 -4.25
C GLN A 24 -1.95 -17.15 -4.55
N THR A 25 -0.91 -17.70 -5.19
CA THR A 25 0.25 -16.92 -5.61
C THR A 25 -0.10 -16.17 -6.87
N TYR A 26 -0.13 -14.85 -6.77
CA TYR A 26 -0.25 -13.98 -7.93
C TYR A 26 1.14 -13.75 -8.54
N PRO A 27 1.28 -13.76 -9.87
CA PRO A 27 2.58 -13.48 -10.49
C PRO A 27 2.99 -12.03 -10.20
N THR A 28 4.21 -11.85 -9.72
CA THR A 28 4.77 -10.52 -9.44
C THR A 28 6.20 -10.42 -9.98
N LYS A 29 6.50 -9.29 -10.62
CA LYS A 29 7.86 -8.97 -11.09
C LYS A 29 8.83 -8.68 -9.94
N LEU A 30 8.32 -8.36 -8.75
CA LEU A 30 9.15 -8.08 -7.59
C LEU A 30 9.97 -9.30 -7.15
N LEU A 31 9.48 -10.52 -7.37
CA LEU A 31 10.16 -11.76 -7.00
C LEU A 31 11.20 -12.24 -8.06
N ASP A 32 11.26 -11.61 -9.21
CA ASP A 32 12.19 -12.01 -10.29
C ASP A 32 13.67 -11.86 -9.88
N ASN A 33 13.96 -11.09 -8.83
CA ASN A 33 15.30 -10.79 -8.35
C ASN A 33 15.60 -11.30 -6.93
N GLU A 34 14.80 -12.20 -6.37
CA GLU A 34 14.94 -12.68 -4.98
C GLU A 34 16.36 -13.14 -4.64
N GLN A 35 16.97 -13.98 -5.49
CA GLN A 35 18.33 -14.45 -5.25
C GLN A 35 19.33 -13.28 -5.15
N ARG A 36 19.22 -12.29 -6.02
CA ARG A 36 20.09 -11.11 -5.99
C ARG A 36 19.83 -10.26 -4.76
N ILE A 37 18.58 -10.15 -4.33
CA ILE A 37 18.20 -9.44 -3.11
C ILE A 37 18.82 -10.11 -1.90
N ASP A 38 18.73 -11.43 -1.79
CA ASP A 38 19.35 -12.21 -0.71
C ASP A 38 20.87 -12.02 -0.65
N GLU A 39 21.56 -12.05 -1.80
CA GLU A 39 23.00 -11.78 -1.89
C GLU A 39 23.35 -10.37 -1.40
N ILE A 40 22.59 -9.36 -1.79
CA ILE A 40 22.77 -7.98 -1.36
C ILE A 40 22.55 -7.86 0.15
N VAL A 41 21.41 -8.35 0.65
CA VAL A 41 21.07 -8.29 2.09
C VAL A 41 22.09 -9.05 2.94
N GLY A 42 22.63 -10.18 2.43
CA GLY A 42 23.71 -10.92 3.06
C GLY A 42 25.03 -10.14 3.13
N SER A 43 25.24 -9.19 2.21
CA SER A 43 26.44 -8.35 2.13
C SER A 43 26.33 -7.04 2.92
N MET A 44 25.13 -6.71 3.41
CA MET A 44 24.87 -5.49 4.19
C MET A 44 25.35 -5.64 5.63
N THR A 45 25.91 -4.53 6.19
CA THR A 45 26.15 -4.43 7.62
C THR A 45 24.82 -4.21 8.37
N LEU A 46 24.86 -4.34 9.69
CA LEU A 46 23.67 -4.07 10.52
C LEU A 46 23.24 -2.61 10.40
N GLU A 47 24.21 -1.70 10.42
CA GLU A 47 23.98 -0.25 10.30
C GLU A 47 23.31 0.08 8.96
N GLU A 48 23.77 -0.50 7.86
CA GLU A 48 23.18 -0.31 6.52
C GLU A 48 21.73 -0.85 6.47
N LYS A 49 21.45 -1.98 7.14
CA LYS A 49 20.09 -2.51 7.24
C LYS A 49 19.18 -1.58 8.04
N VAL A 50 19.67 -1.02 9.14
CA VAL A 50 18.91 -0.06 9.96
C VAL A 50 18.66 1.22 9.18
N GLU A 51 19.68 1.76 8.49
CA GLU A 51 19.55 2.97 7.66
C GLU A 51 18.48 2.87 6.58
N MET A 52 18.20 1.68 6.07
CA MET A 52 17.13 1.45 5.09
C MET A 52 15.71 1.37 5.70
N LEU A 53 15.58 1.32 7.03
CA LEU A 53 14.26 1.23 7.69
C LEU A 53 13.59 2.59 7.89
N HIS A 54 14.22 3.69 7.50
CA HIS A 54 13.66 5.02 7.67
C HIS A 54 14.00 5.95 6.51
N GLY A 55 13.28 7.08 6.44
CA GLY A 55 13.53 8.11 5.45
C GLY A 55 14.87 8.80 5.69
N LYS A 56 15.59 9.08 4.61
CA LYS A 56 16.80 9.91 4.58
C LYS A 56 16.47 11.40 4.78
N ASN A 57 15.35 11.81 4.20
CA ASN A 57 14.80 13.16 4.31
C ASN A 57 13.27 13.11 4.13
N MET A 58 12.64 14.26 3.87
CA MET A 58 11.20 14.37 3.73
C MET A 58 10.62 13.49 2.60
N PHE A 59 11.35 13.25 1.52
CA PHE A 59 10.82 12.55 0.34
C PHE A 59 11.82 11.59 -0.29
N SER A 60 12.77 11.06 0.48
CA SER A 60 13.64 9.98 0.02
C SER A 60 13.99 9.00 1.14
N SER A 61 14.34 7.78 0.76
CA SER A 61 14.98 6.80 1.64
C SER A 61 16.36 6.43 1.14
N SER A 62 17.24 6.07 2.09
CA SER A 62 18.65 5.80 1.80
C SER A 62 18.82 4.54 0.95
N GLY A 63 19.65 4.66 -0.09
CA GLY A 63 20.28 3.53 -0.75
C GLY A 63 21.57 3.11 -0.04
N ILE A 64 22.30 2.20 -0.68
CA ILE A 64 23.62 1.74 -0.20
C ILE A 64 24.61 1.84 -1.37
N PRO A 65 25.27 3.01 -1.53
CA PRO A 65 26.15 3.27 -2.69
C PRO A 65 27.25 2.24 -2.84
N ARG A 66 27.79 1.70 -1.74
CA ARG A 66 28.80 0.64 -1.72
C ARG A 66 28.33 -0.63 -2.44
N LEU A 67 27.03 -0.92 -2.40
CA LEU A 67 26.42 -2.08 -3.03
C LEU A 67 25.72 -1.73 -4.36
N GLY A 68 25.85 -0.49 -4.82
CA GLY A 68 25.24 0.01 -6.04
C GLY A 68 23.73 0.23 -5.93
N ILE A 69 23.21 0.39 -4.72
CA ILE A 69 21.80 0.70 -4.46
C ILE A 69 21.66 2.23 -4.34
N ALA A 70 20.88 2.80 -5.23
CA ALA A 70 20.56 4.23 -5.20
C ALA A 70 19.54 4.55 -4.10
N ASP A 71 19.45 5.84 -3.72
CA ASP A 71 18.34 6.34 -2.93
C ASP A 71 17.03 6.16 -3.69
N VAL A 72 15.92 6.02 -2.97
CA VAL A 72 14.57 6.00 -3.54
C VAL A 72 13.94 7.36 -3.35
N GLU A 73 13.56 8.01 -4.45
CA GLU A 73 12.95 9.33 -4.46
C GLU A 73 11.42 9.23 -4.58
N TYR A 74 10.72 9.85 -3.65
CA TYR A 74 9.26 9.87 -3.59
C TYR A 74 8.69 11.15 -4.18
N ALA A 75 7.54 11.05 -4.87
CA ALA A 75 6.75 12.19 -5.29
C ALA A 75 5.42 12.19 -4.57
N ASP A 76 5.14 13.20 -3.75
CA ASP A 76 3.80 13.38 -3.21
C ASP A 76 2.85 13.94 -4.28
N GLY A 77 1.58 13.64 -4.11
CA GLY A 77 0.49 14.08 -4.96
C GLY A 77 -0.14 12.97 -5.78
N PRO A 78 -1.33 12.47 -5.38
CA PRO A 78 -2.05 11.42 -6.12
C PRO A 78 -2.72 11.94 -7.40
N PHE A 79 -2.80 13.27 -7.59
CA PHE A 79 -3.37 13.93 -8.78
C PHE A 79 -2.46 15.04 -9.35
N GLY A 80 -1.15 14.85 -9.24
CA GLY A 80 -0.12 15.73 -9.79
C GLY A 80 1.20 15.50 -9.08
N ILE A 81 2.30 15.49 -9.82
CA ILE A 81 3.62 15.37 -9.22
C ILE A 81 3.95 16.70 -8.54
N ARG A 82 4.14 16.67 -7.23
CA ARG A 82 4.48 17.86 -6.47
C ARG A 82 5.78 18.48 -6.98
N GLU A 83 5.88 19.80 -6.94
CA GLU A 83 7.13 20.51 -7.15
C GLU A 83 8.21 20.07 -6.14
N GLU A 84 9.47 20.29 -6.47
CA GLU A 84 10.58 19.91 -5.61
C GLU A 84 10.54 20.66 -4.28
N MET A 85 10.86 19.94 -3.21
CA MET A 85 10.79 20.43 -1.84
C MET A 85 12.20 20.69 -1.30
N GLU A 86 12.32 21.66 -0.40
CA GLU A 86 13.53 21.80 0.41
C GLU A 86 13.76 20.54 1.25
N PRO A 87 15.01 20.07 1.38
CA PRO A 87 15.32 18.96 2.27
C PRO A 87 14.82 19.26 3.71
N HIS A 88 14.21 18.26 4.35
CA HIS A 88 13.68 18.35 5.71
C HIS A 88 12.55 19.37 5.94
N SER A 89 11.92 19.83 4.88
CA SER A 89 10.84 20.82 4.91
C SER A 89 9.67 20.41 4.01
N TRP A 90 8.50 21.02 4.26
CA TRP A 90 7.34 20.98 3.37
C TRP A 90 7.29 22.18 2.41
N ASN A 91 8.29 23.05 2.46
CA ASN A 91 8.36 24.22 1.61
C ASN A 91 8.79 23.84 0.19
N SER A 92 8.26 24.55 -0.78
CA SER A 92 8.76 24.47 -2.15
C SER A 92 10.21 24.92 -2.22
N ALA A 93 11.02 24.24 -3.02
CA ALA A 93 12.38 24.68 -3.32
C ALA A 93 12.41 25.93 -4.23
N HIS A 94 11.25 26.41 -4.70
CA HIS A 94 11.11 27.59 -5.55
C HIS A 94 12.02 27.60 -6.79
N LEU A 95 12.22 26.43 -7.39
CA LEU A 95 13.02 26.34 -8.61
C LEU A 95 12.27 26.99 -9.80
N PRO A 96 12.89 27.86 -10.58
CA PRO A 96 12.19 28.65 -11.62
C PRO A 96 11.68 27.80 -12.79
N THR A 97 12.13 26.56 -12.92
CA THR A 97 11.75 25.62 -13.99
C THR A 97 10.91 24.46 -13.47
N ASP A 98 10.47 24.50 -12.21
CA ASP A 98 9.75 23.43 -11.56
C ASP A 98 8.22 23.64 -11.67
N SER A 99 7.69 23.55 -12.88
CA SER A 99 6.25 23.56 -13.10
C SER A 99 5.69 22.13 -13.07
N ALA A 100 4.59 21.95 -12.36
CA ALA A 100 3.90 20.67 -12.22
C ALA A 100 2.54 20.69 -12.91
N THR A 101 2.13 19.58 -13.50
CA THR A 101 0.80 19.41 -14.05
C THR A 101 -0.20 19.10 -12.92
N PHE A 102 -1.27 19.89 -12.87
CA PHE A 102 -2.42 19.57 -12.03
C PHE A 102 -3.37 18.65 -12.83
N PHE A 103 -3.33 17.37 -12.50
CA PHE A 103 -4.24 16.38 -13.07
C PHE A 103 -5.63 16.49 -12.42
N PRO A 104 -6.70 15.97 -13.06
CA PRO A 104 -8.02 15.88 -12.45
C PRO A 104 -7.96 15.17 -11.07
N THR A 105 -8.81 15.58 -10.14
CA THR A 105 -8.89 14.90 -8.84
C THR A 105 -9.29 13.43 -8.96
N GLY A 106 -9.02 12.62 -7.94
CA GLY A 106 -9.43 11.21 -7.90
C GLY A 106 -10.92 11.02 -8.17
N SER A 107 -11.76 11.84 -7.55
CA SER A 107 -13.22 11.83 -7.79
C SER A 107 -13.59 12.17 -9.24
N ALA A 108 -12.87 13.11 -9.88
CA ALA A 108 -13.12 13.45 -11.28
C ALA A 108 -12.68 12.32 -12.23
N LEU A 109 -11.54 11.67 -11.94
CA LEU A 109 -11.13 10.47 -12.65
C LEU A 109 -12.17 9.36 -12.52
N ALA A 110 -12.67 9.10 -11.31
CA ALA A 110 -13.65 8.06 -11.05
C ALA A 110 -15.00 8.33 -11.73
N ALA A 111 -15.40 9.60 -11.88
CA ALA A 111 -16.60 9.99 -12.60
C ALA A 111 -16.58 9.62 -14.09
N THR A 112 -15.42 9.29 -14.65
CA THR A 112 -15.30 8.80 -16.03
C THR A 112 -15.74 7.34 -16.19
N TRP A 113 -15.70 6.54 -15.13
CA TRP A 113 -15.95 5.09 -15.13
C TRP A 113 -15.04 4.32 -16.12
N SER A 114 -13.91 4.91 -16.53
CA SER A 114 -13.05 4.38 -17.58
C SER A 114 -11.69 3.93 -17.04
N THR A 115 -11.42 2.65 -17.17
CA THR A 115 -10.09 2.09 -16.89
C THR A 115 -9.03 2.55 -17.90
N GLU A 116 -9.43 2.90 -19.13
CA GLU A 116 -8.52 3.47 -20.13
C GLU A 116 -8.00 4.84 -19.67
N TRP A 117 -8.91 5.70 -19.20
CA TRP A 117 -8.50 6.99 -18.65
C TRP A 117 -7.67 6.86 -17.38
N ALA A 118 -7.99 5.90 -16.51
CA ALA A 118 -7.19 5.63 -15.32
C ALA A 118 -5.78 5.14 -15.67
N TYR A 119 -5.63 4.29 -16.68
CA TYR A 119 -4.32 3.88 -17.21
C TYR A 119 -3.54 5.08 -17.79
N ALA A 120 -4.18 5.85 -18.67
CA ALA A 120 -3.55 7.04 -19.26
C ALA A 120 -3.15 8.07 -18.19
N TYR A 121 -3.94 8.20 -17.14
CA TYR A 121 -3.64 9.05 -15.99
C TYR A 121 -2.36 8.58 -15.28
N GLY A 122 -2.27 7.30 -14.90
CA GLY A 122 -1.08 6.71 -14.30
C GLY A 122 0.16 6.85 -15.19
N GLN A 123 -0.01 6.66 -16.50
CA GLN A 123 1.05 6.86 -17.49
C GLN A 123 1.54 8.32 -17.52
N GLY A 124 0.62 9.30 -17.53
CA GLY A 124 0.96 10.72 -17.50
C GLY A 124 1.71 11.10 -16.23
N MET A 125 1.22 10.67 -15.08
CA MET A 125 1.86 10.86 -13.77
C MET A 125 3.27 10.27 -13.75
N SER A 126 3.43 9.04 -14.22
CA SER A 126 4.72 8.35 -14.25
C SER A 126 5.75 9.09 -15.14
N ARG A 127 5.34 9.52 -16.33
CA ARG A 127 6.24 10.29 -17.22
C ARG A 127 6.74 11.56 -16.56
N GLU A 128 5.88 12.31 -15.89
CA GLU A 128 6.28 13.51 -15.18
C GLU A 128 7.18 13.20 -13.99
N ALA A 129 6.86 12.16 -13.19
CA ALA A 129 7.69 11.69 -12.08
C ALA A 129 9.09 11.31 -12.55
N ARG A 130 9.22 10.53 -13.63
CA ARG A 130 10.51 10.14 -14.18
C ARG A 130 11.34 11.32 -14.69
N LEU A 131 10.71 12.29 -15.34
CA LEU A 131 11.39 13.51 -15.76
C LEU A 131 11.94 14.33 -14.61
N ARG A 132 11.34 14.19 -13.41
CA ARG A 132 11.76 14.82 -12.16
C ARG A 132 12.68 13.94 -11.31
N GLY A 133 13.12 12.77 -11.82
CA GLY A 133 13.99 11.84 -11.09
C GLY A 133 13.31 11.14 -9.92
N LYS A 134 11.98 10.98 -9.96
CA LYS A 134 11.23 10.28 -8.91
C LYS A 134 11.02 8.82 -9.27
N ASP A 135 11.14 7.96 -8.26
CA ASP A 135 11.05 6.50 -8.43
C ASP A 135 9.68 5.97 -8.01
N MET A 136 9.01 6.64 -7.06
CA MET A 136 7.71 6.22 -6.54
C MET A 136 6.76 7.42 -6.37
N ILE A 137 5.53 7.24 -6.86
CA ILE A 137 4.43 8.18 -6.63
C ILE A 137 3.68 7.76 -5.37
N LEU A 138 3.46 8.71 -4.43
CA LEU A 138 2.64 8.49 -3.23
C LEU A 138 1.14 8.54 -3.59
N GLY A 139 0.70 7.54 -4.28
CA GLY A 139 -0.64 7.38 -4.85
C GLY A 139 -0.75 6.10 -5.67
N PRO A 140 -1.97 5.78 -6.16
CA PRO A 140 -3.22 6.50 -5.96
C PRO A 140 -3.74 6.40 -4.53
N ALA A 141 -4.56 7.39 -4.14
CA ALA A 141 -5.31 7.35 -2.89
C ALA A 141 -6.63 6.63 -3.13
N ILE A 142 -6.89 5.55 -2.40
CA ILE A 142 -7.98 4.61 -2.71
C ILE A 142 -8.85 4.23 -1.50
N ASN A 143 -8.82 5.02 -0.43
CA ASN A 143 -9.78 4.83 0.66
C ASN A 143 -11.21 5.07 0.16
N ILE A 144 -12.16 4.36 0.76
CA ILE A 144 -13.57 4.48 0.42
C ILE A 144 -14.11 5.85 0.84
N GLN A 145 -14.82 6.54 -0.04
CA GLN A 145 -15.49 7.81 0.24
C GLN A 145 -16.72 7.56 1.14
N ARG A 146 -16.48 7.49 2.46
CA ARG A 146 -17.50 7.09 3.43
C ARG A 146 -18.58 8.14 3.64
N ILE A 147 -18.16 9.41 3.71
CA ILE A 147 -19.04 10.57 3.83
C ILE A 147 -18.55 11.70 2.93
N PRO A 148 -19.44 12.55 2.38
CA PRO A 148 -19.03 13.65 1.49
C PRO A 148 -18.07 14.65 2.12
N THR A 149 -18.14 14.83 3.44
CA THR A 149 -17.34 15.78 4.23
C THR A 149 -16.06 15.16 4.79
N GLY A 150 -15.56 14.09 4.21
CA GLY A 150 -14.42 13.32 4.71
C GLY A 150 -13.04 14.02 4.71
N GLY A 151 -12.98 15.27 4.25
CA GLY A 151 -11.76 16.08 4.23
C GLY A 151 -10.85 15.81 3.03
N ARG A 152 -10.63 14.54 2.64
CA ARG A 152 -9.83 14.12 1.48
C ARG A 152 -10.64 13.36 0.43
N THR A 153 -11.96 13.49 0.46
CA THR A 153 -12.88 12.80 -0.47
C THR A 153 -12.56 13.11 -1.94
N TYR A 154 -12.12 14.34 -2.25
CA TYR A 154 -11.69 14.73 -3.59
C TYR A 154 -10.50 13.93 -4.12
N GLU A 155 -9.62 13.49 -3.22
CA GLU A 155 -8.41 12.74 -3.53
C GLU A 155 -8.70 11.26 -3.81
N TYR A 156 -9.72 10.71 -3.13
CA TYR A 156 -10.12 9.31 -3.28
C TYR A 156 -10.98 9.10 -4.54
N LEU A 157 -11.10 7.83 -4.96
CA LEU A 157 -11.79 7.50 -6.21
C LEU A 157 -13.31 7.44 -6.03
N SER A 158 -13.84 6.56 -5.18
CA SER A 158 -15.28 6.29 -5.07
C SER A 158 -15.70 5.77 -3.70
N GLU A 159 -17.01 5.76 -3.47
CA GLU A 159 -17.65 5.00 -2.39
C GLU A 159 -17.81 3.51 -2.75
N ASP A 160 -17.78 3.17 -4.04
CA ASP A 160 -17.89 1.82 -4.54
C ASP A 160 -16.51 1.14 -4.54
N PRO A 161 -16.33 0.02 -3.78
CA PRO A 161 -15.05 -0.66 -3.70
C PRO A 161 -14.62 -1.32 -5.02
N LEU A 162 -15.57 -1.76 -5.85
CA LEU A 162 -15.24 -2.35 -7.15
C LEU A 162 -14.75 -1.29 -8.13
N LEU A 163 -15.47 -0.17 -8.25
CA LEU A 163 -15.05 0.95 -9.11
C LEU A 163 -13.68 1.47 -8.67
N SER A 164 -13.50 1.71 -7.37
CA SER A 164 -12.20 2.14 -6.81
C SER A 164 -11.09 1.15 -7.13
N GLY A 165 -11.33 -0.14 -6.97
CA GLY A 165 -10.36 -1.18 -7.28
C GLY A 165 -10.00 -1.27 -8.76
N MET A 166 -10.99 -1.26 -9.66
CA MET A 166 -10.76 -1.30 -11.12
C MET A 166 -9.93 -0.11 -11.61
N LEU A 167 -10.24 1.09 -11.13
CA LEU A 167 -9.49 2.29 -11.50
C LEU A 167 -8.09 2.32 -10.85
N ALA A 168 -7.96 1.88 -9.60
CA ALA A 168 -6.65 1.74 -8.94
C ALA A 168 -5.74 0.76 -9.67
N MET A 169 -6.27 -0.39 -10.13
CA MET A 169 -5.52 -1.35 -10.94
C MET A 169 -5.02 -0.73 -12.24
N ALA A 170 -5.89 -0.03 -12.95
CA ALA A 170 -5.54 0.60 -14.22
C ALA A 170 -4.50 1.71 -14.04
N TYR A 171 -4.68 2.57 -13.03
CA TYR A 171 -3.68 3.59 -12.65
C TYR A 171 -2.32 2.94 -12.31
N THR A 172 -2.33 1.90 -11.47
CA THR A 172 -1.12 1.18 -11.05
C THR A 172 -0.35 0.66 -12.26
N ARG A 173 -1.02 -0.04 -13.18
CA ARG A 173 -0.41 -0.53 -14.42
C ARG A 173 0.12 0.62 -15.27
N GLY A 174 -0.67 1.68 -15.46
CA GLY A 174 -0.25 2.85 -16.23
C GLY A 174 1.01 3.51 -15.68
N SER A 175 1.16 3.56 -14.35
CA SER A 175 2.37 4.08 -13.70
C SER A 175 3.54 3.11 -13.84
N GLN A 176 3.38 1.87 -13.44
CA GLN A 176 4.48 0.90 -13.36
C GLN A 176 4.98 0.44 -14.72
N ASP A 177 4.12 0.32 -15.74
CA ASP A 177 4.54 0.06 -17.13
C ASP A 177 5.41 1.18 -17.71
N ASN A 178 5.37 2.38 -17.13
CA ASN A 178 6.19 3.53 -17.51
C ASN A 178 7.36 3.79 -16.54
N GLY A 179 7.65 2.85 -15.64
CA GLY A 179 8.87 2.80 -14.83
C GLY A 179 8.82 3.57 -13.51
N THR A 180 7.63 3.91 -12.99
CA THR A 180 7.48 4.55 -11.67
C THR A 180 6.61 3.68 -10.79
N ALA A 181 7.10 3.33 -9.60
CA ALA A 181 6.34 2.58 -8.62
C ALA A 181 5.15 3.40 -8.10
N VAL A 182 4.08 2.72 -7.73
CA VAL A 182 2.98 3.31 -6.96
C VAL A 182 3.15 3.02 -5.47
N CYS A 183 2.62 3.90 -4.63
CA CYS A 183 2.43 3.69 -3.20
C CYS A 183 0.95 3.86 -2.88
N LEU A 184 0.21 2.76 -2.90
CA LEU A 184 -1.24 2.78 -2.64
C LEU A 184 -1.52 3.31 -1.24
N LYS A 185 -2.44 4.27 -1.10
CA LYS A 185 -2.69 4.91 0.20
C LYS A 185 -4.16 5.14 0.50
N HIS A 186 -4.54 5.19 1.78
CA HIS A 186 -3.77 4.91 2.98
C HIS A 186 -4.25 3.57 3.57
N TYR A 187 -3.37 2.65 3.74
CA TYR A 187 -3.67 1.28 4.19
C TYR A 187 -3.65 1.21 5.73
N ALA A 188 -4.83 1.16 6.41
CA ALA A 188 -6.15 1.12 5.84
C ALA A 188 -7.14 1.99 6.64
N LEU A 189 -8.31 2.20 6.05
CA LEU A 189 -9.47 2.82 6.70
C LEU A 189 -9.26 4.29 7.15
N ASN A 190 -8.44 5.07 6.46
CA ASN A 190 -8.35 6.52 6.67
C ASN A 190 -9.50 7.22 5.93
N ASN A 191 -10.71 7.12 6.47
CA ASN A 191 -11.94 7.60 5.85
C ASN A 191 -12.44 8.94 6.40
N GLN A 192 -11.68 9.54 7.33
CA GLN A 192 -11.91 10.88 7.88
C GLN A 192 -10.56 11.52 8.21
N GLU A 193 -10.54 12.87 8.17
CA GLU A 193 -9.34 13.63 8.51
C GLU A 193 -9.36 14.17 9.94
N ASP A 194 -10.57 14.38 10.50
CA ASP A 194 -10.72 14.82 11.88
C ASP A 194 -10.12 13.78 12.83
N TYR A 195 -9.12 14.22 13.61
CA TYR A 195 -8.40 13.37 14.55
C TYR A 195 -7.76 12.10 13.94
N ARG A 196 -7.43 12.10 12.64
CA ARG A 196 -6.90 10.92 11.92
C ARG A 196 -5.71 10.25 12.61
N GLY A 197 -4.86 11.02 13.31
CA GLY A 197 -3.74 10.51 14.09
C GLY A 197 -4.12 9.90 15.46
N PHE A 198 -5.41 9.81 15.81
CA PHE A 198 -5.86 9.31 17.12
C PHE A 198 -7.08 8.40 17.03
N VAL A 199 -7.84 8.48 15.95
CA VAL A 199 -9.07 7.71 15.79
C VAL A 199 -8.77 6.21 15.75
N ASP A 200 -9.63 5.43 16.42
CA ASP A 200 -9.62 3.97 16.38
C ASP A 200 -10.87 3.48 15.65
N VAL A 201 -10.70 3.03 14.42
CA VAL A 201 -11.78 2.52 13.60
C VAL A 201 -12.15 1.13 14.05
N GLN A 202 -13.37 0.98 14.60
CA GLN A 202 -13.92 -0.31 14.99
C GLN A 202 -14.72 -0.90 13.82
N ILE A 203 -14.35 -2.08 13.37
CA ILE A 203 -14.94 -2.69 12.18
C ILE A 203 -14.93 -4.22 12.26
N SER A 204 -15.96 -4.86 11.72
CA SER A 204 -15.98 -6.31 11.56
C SER A 204 -15.08 -6.75 10.40
N ASP A 205 -14.52 -7.95 10.49
CA ASP A 205 -13.67 -8.53 9.44
C ASP A 205 -14.38 -8.55 8.09
N ARG A 206 -15.66 -8.91 8.07
CA ARG A 206 -16.45 -8.94 6.83
C ARG A 206 -16.51 -7.57 6.16
N ALA A 207 -16.89 -6.52 6.89
CA ALA A 207 -17.00 -5.17 6.33
C ALA A 207 -15.62 -4.65 5.90
N MET A 208 -14.58 -4.95 6.68
CA MET A 208 -13.21 -4.57 6.37
C MET A 208 -12.77 -5.16 5.02
N HIS A 209 -12.94 -6.46 4.82
CA HIS A 209 -12.51 -7.14 3.59
C HIS A 209 -13.40 -6.84 2.38
N GLU A 210 -14.73 -6.85 2.54
CA GLU A 210 -15.65 -6.69 1.42
C GLU A 210 -15.69 -5.24 0.87
N ILE A 211 -15.38 -4.25 1.71
CA ILE A 211 -15.53 -2.84 1.34
C ILE A 211 -14.18 -2.11 1.35
N TYR A 212 -13.53 -2.03 2.51
CA TYR A 212 -12.41 -1.08 2.70
C TYR A 212 -11.07 -1.59 2.21
N LEU A 213 -10.82 -2.90 2.30
CA LEU A 213 -9.60 -3.52 1.79
C LEU A 213 -9.71 -3.94 0.33
N ARG A 214 -10.91 -4.10 -0.19
CA ARG A 214 -11.12 -4.61 -1.55
C ARG A 214 -10.38 -3.83 -2.64
N PRO A 215 -10.32 -2.49 -2.68
CA PRO A 215 -9.54 -1.76 -3.68
C PRO A 215 -8.03 -2.04 -3.58
N PHE A 216 -7.52 -2.19 -2.36
CA PHE A 216 -6.11 -2.53 -2.14
C PHE A 216 -5.80 -3.95 -2.60
N GLU A 217 -6.64 -4.91 -2.23
CA GLU A 217 -6.52 -6.31 -2.66
C GLU A 217 -6.42 -6.41 -4.18
N MET A 218 -7.34 -5.78 -4.90
CA MET A 218 -7.35 -5.79 -6.36
C MET A 218 -6.06 -5.19 -6.95
N ALA A 219 -5.63 -4.03 -6.45
CA ALA A 219 -4.42 -3.38 -6.95
C ALA A 219 -3.14 -4.17 -6.63
N VAL A 220 -3.08 -4.83 -5.47
CA VAL A 220 -1.96 -5.71 -5.08
C VAL A 220 -1.97 -6.99 -5.89
N CYS A 221 -3.07 -7.74 -5.84
CA CYS A 221 -3.11 -9.10 -6.39
C CYS A 221 -3.20 -9.13 -7.92
N GLU A 222 -3.91 -8.16 -8.52
CA GLU A 222 -4.22 -8.20 -9.94
C GLU A 222 -3.42 -7.18 -10.76
N ALA A 223 -2.88 -6.12 -10.15
CA ALA A 223 -2.07 -5.12 -10.84
C ALA A 223 -0.60 -5.05 -10.37
N ASP A 224 -0.18 -5.97 -9.50
CA ASP A 224 1.21 -6.06 -9.02
C ASP A 224 1.74 -4.75 -8.45
N ALA A 225 0.98 -4.08 -7.56
CA ALA A 225 1.42 -2.84 -6.94
C ALA A 225 2.70 -3.05 -6.13
N TRP A 226 3.67 -2.12 -6.21
CA TRP A 226 4.99 -2.29 -5.59
C TRP A 226 5.12 -1.64 -4.22
N GLY A 227 4.22 -0.75 -3.86
CA GLY A 227 4.26 -0.05 -2.58
C GLY A 227 2.90 0.22 -1.97
N LEU A 228 2.85 0.28 -0.64
CA LEU A 228 1.71 0.73 0.15
C LEU A 228 2.16 1.72 1.23
N MET A 229 1.25 2.62 1.62
CA MET A 229 1.44 3.53 2.73
C MET A 229 0.48 3.16 3.86
N ALA A 230 1.02 2.81 5.03
CA ALA A 230 0.23 2.57 6.24
C ALA A 230 -0.43 3.86 6.72
N ALA A 231 -1.71 3.80 7.06
CA ALA A 231 -2.49 4.96 7.48
C ALA A 231 -2.15 5.44 8.90
N TYR A 232 -2.54 6.68 9.23
CA TYR A 232 -2.32 7.26 10.55
C TYR A 232 -3.15 6.62 11.67
N ASN A 233 -4.37 6.19 11.36
CA ASN A 233 -5.37 5.77 12.33
C ASN A 233 -5.09 4.38 12.91
N LYS A 234 -5.80 4.07 13.99
CA LYS A 234 -5.91 2.69 14.46
C LYS A 234 -7.04 1.96 13.74
N VAL A 235 -6.90 0.64 13.69
CA VAL A 235 -7.96 -0.29 13.30
C VAL A 235 -8.04 -1.38 14.38
N ASN A 236 -9.21 -1.50 14.99
CA ASN A 236 -9.48 -2.48 16.05
C ASN A 236 -8.41 -2.47 17.16
N GLY A 237 -8.04 -1.26 17.61
CA GLY A 237 -7.12 -1.04 18.74
C GLY A 237 -5.63 -0.94 18.40
N ARG A 238 -5.22 -1.18 17.14
CA ARG A 238 -3.81 -1.12 16.72
C ARG A 238 -3.57 -0.06 15.66
N TRP A 239 -2.50 0.72 15.80
CA TRP A 239 -2.05 1.64 14.75
C TRP A 239 -1.81 0.89 13.44
N CYS A 240 -2.18 1.45 12.29
CA CYS A 240 -1.99 0.77 11.01
C CYS A 240 -0.52 0.40 10.74
N SER A 241 0.42 1.23 11.19
CA SER A 241 1.87 0.96 11.13
C SER A 241 2.36 -0.17 12.05
N GLU A 242 1.55 -0.60 13.00
CA GLU A 242 1.86 -1.63 14.01
C GLU A 242 0.82 -2.76 14.02
N ASN A 243 0.00 -2.84 12.99
CA ASN A 243 -1.09 -3.80 12.93
C ASN A 243 -0.66 -5.07 12.20
N GLU A 244 -0.22 -6.08 12.96
CA GLU A 244 0.19 -7.38 12.42
C GLU A 244 -0.91 -8.04 11.57
N HIS A 245 -2.19 -7.88 11.97
CA HIS A 245 -3.28 -8.42 11.19
C HIS A 245 -3.32 -7.81 9.78
N LEU A 246 -3.24 -6.48 9.66
CA LEU A 246 -3.23 -5.80 8.37
C LEU A 246 -1.93 -6.08 7.58
N LEU A 247 -0.76 -5.83 8.19
CA LEU A 247 0.51 -5.81 7.48
C LEU A 247 1.05 -7.22 7.20
N THR A 248 0.91 -8.15 8.14
CA THR A 248 1.44 -9.50 7.99
C THR A 248 0.36 -10.49 7.57
N THR A 249 -0.76 -10.58 8.31
CA THR A 249 -1.75 -11.62 8.02
C THR A 249 -2.47 -11.37 6.70
N VAL A 250 -3.05 -10.19 6.52
CA VAL A 250 -3.79 -9.87 5.29
C VAL A 250 -2.81 -9.61 4.14
N LEU A 251 -1.94 -8.62 4.28
CA LEU A 251 -1.12 -8.13 3.18
C LEU A 251 -0.09 -9.17 2.71
N ARG A 252 0.72 -9.73 3.63
CA ARG A 252 1.80 -10.64 3.26
C ARG A 252 1.33 -12.08 3.06
N ARG A 253 0.53 -12.63 4.01
CA ARG A 253 0.19 -14.06 3.97
C ARG A 253 -1.01 -14.35 3.08
N GLN A 254 -2.07 -13.52 3.10
CA GLN A 254 -3.26 -13.77 2.29
C GLN A 254 -3.10 -13.27 0.86
N TRP A 255 -2.59 -12.05 0.67
CA TRP A 255 -2.42 -11.45 -0.67
C TRP A 255 -1.06 -11.73 -1.31
N GLY A 256 -0.08 -12.21 -0.53
CA GLY A 256 1.26 -12.52 -1.04
C GLY A 256 2.07 -11.30 -1.45
N PHE A 257 1.78 -10.12 -0.91
CA PHE A 257 2.45 -8.86 -1.27
C PHE A 257 3.93 -8.88 -0.89
N PRO A 258 4.87 -8.83 -1.84
CA PRO A 258 6.31 -8.83 -1.57
C PRO A 258 6.90 -7.41 -1.50
N GLY A 259 6.12 -6.39 -1.88
CA GLY A 259 6.59 -5.01 -2.03
C GLY A 259 6.82 -4.27 -0.72
N MET A 260 7.07 -2.97 -0.81
CA MET A 260 7.45 -2.11 0.30
C MET A 260 6.22 -1.50 0.98
N VAL A 261 6.21 -1.48 2.32
CA VAL A 261 5.26 -0.71 3.12
C VAL A 261 6.00 0.46 3.78
N ILE A 262 5.61 1.68 3.43
CA ILE A 262 6.09 2.89 4.12
C ILE A 262 5.03 3.38 5.11
N SER A 263 5.44 4.13 6.13
CA SER A 263 4.48 4.83 6.99
C SER A 263 3.95 6.08 6.29
N ASP A 264 2.77 6.54 6.66
CA ASP A 264 2.43 7.95 6.48
C ASP A 264 3.37 8.81 7.36
N TRP A 265 3.53 10.10 7.05
CA TRP A 265 4.54 10.99 7.62
C TRP A 265 4.36 11.20 9.13
N GLY A 266 5.22 10.56 9.92
CA GLY A 266 5.12 10.54 11.39
C GLY A 266 4.06 9.58 11.91
N GLY A 267 3.61 8.61 11.10
CA GLY A 267 2.60 7.61 11.46
C GLY A 267 3.11 6.37 12.17
N VAL A 268 4.40 6.30 12.52
CA VAL A 268 4.97 5.22 13.34
C VAL A 268 4.94 5.64 14.83
N HIS A 269 4.62 4.72 15.72
CA HIS A 269 4.46 4.99 17.15
C HIS A 269 5.37 4.15 18.06
N SER A 270 6.02 3.13 17.52
CA SER A 270 7.00 2.29 18.22
C SER A 270 8.04 1.72 17.27
N THR A 271 9.16 1.25 17.80
CA THR A 271 10.23 0.58 17.03
C THR A 271 9.89 -0.90 16.80
N VAL A 272 9.78 -1.65 17.89
CA VAL A 272 9.68 -3.12 17.84
C VAL A 272 8.34 -3.56 17.23
N ASP A 273 7.23 -2.99 17.70
CA ASP A 273 5.91 -3.40 17.22
C ASP A 273 5.73 -3.08 15.74
N ALA A 274 6.23 -1.92 15.25
CA ALA A 274 6.16 -1.56 13.84
C ALA A 274 6.96 -2.54 12.94
N VAL A 275 8.22 -2.80 13.29
CA VAL A 275 9.07 -3.73 12.52
C VAL A 275 8.48 -5.15 12.55
N MET A 276 8.06 -5.62 13.71
CA MET A 276 7.49 -6.97 13.86
C MET A 276 6.14 -7.13 13.17
N ALA A 277 5.37 -6.05 13.06
CA ALA A 277 4.12 -6.06 12.30
C ALA A 277 4.33 -6.12 10.79
N GLY A 278 5.52 -5.77 10.28
CA GLY A 278 5.83 -5.82 8.85
C GLY A 278 5.98 -4.45 8.16
N MET A 279 6.17 -3.36 8.95
CA MET A 279 6.55 -2.05 8.44
C MET A 279 7.97 -2.10 7.88
N ASN A 280 8.20 -1.49 6.70
CA ASN A 280 9.52 -1.49 6.08
C ASN A 280 10.25 -0.15 6.24
N VAL A 281 9.57 0.99 6.06
CA VAL A 281 10.22 2.30 6.09
C VAL A 281 9.38 3.29 6.89
N GLU A 282 9.98 3.87 7.94
CA GLU A 282 9.41 5.02 8.65
C GLU A 282 9.68 6.31 7.86
N MET A 283 8.64 7.11 7.60
CA MET A 283 8.74 8.41 6.93
C MET A 283 8.32 9.55 7.87
N PRO A 284 8.93 10.73 7.75
CA PRO A 284 9.97 11.17 6.81
C PRO A 284 11.40 10.93 7.28
N GLY A 285 11.63 10.36 8.41
CA GLY A 285 12.95 10.15 8.97
C GLY A 285 12.91 9.30 10.22
N SER A 286 14.03 9.18 10.88
CA SER A 286 14.19 8.32 12.03
C SER A 286 13.65 8.96 13.31
N ARG A 287 12.59 8.41 13.87
CA ARG A 287 12.14 8.67 15.23
C ARG A 287 12.08 7.38 16.04
N TYR A 288 11.68 6.30 15.41
CA TYR A 288 11.48 4.99 16.03
C TYR A 288 12.27 3.87 15.38
N MET A 289 12.51 3.91 14.05
CA MET A 289 13.10 2.80 13.31
C MET A 289 14.57 3.03 12.90
N GLY A 290 15.18 4.14 13.29
CA GLY A 290 16.59 4.48 13.02
C GLY A 290 17.43 4.71 14.27
#